data_d64d606202a006ea134736c3542e2371
#
_entry.id   d64d606202a006ea134736c3542e2371
#
_cell.length_a   1.000
_cell.length_b   1.000
_cell.length_c   1.000
_cell.angle_alpha   90.00
_cell.angle_beta   90.00
_cell.angle_gamma   90.00
#
_symmetry.space_group_name_H-M   'P 1'
#
loop_
_entity.id
_entity.type
_entity.pdbx_description
1 polymer ?
#
loop_
_entity_poly.entity_id
_entity_poly.type
_entity_poly.pdbx_seq_one_letter_code
_entity_poly.pdbx_strand_id
1 'polypeptide(L)'
;EAGFAIFRIHHFESRGVISIVENQTEVTLASMITDAFRALSLVSQHPDVDNNKIGITGWSLGGSTAFYSAWQPIIDTLSQNGEKFAAHLPIYPGTLLKPEDNRWSDAPIHVLFGEDDDYTPLSLCKKMIEYMKPVRDVSLTTYPNAHHSFDSIDPVEYIPYAIRLKDMFIDLKMDGRQIFTDENNNTFHLDTLEERMRLLKETPNILGAHAGGNWAARKQCHLDAVSFFQKQFFS
;
A
#
# COMPACT_ATOMS: atom_id res chain seq x y z
N GLU A 1 -9.28 -12.70 20.78
CA GLU A 1 -8.03 -12.06 21.24
C GLU A 1 -6.84 -12.85 20.67
N ALA A 2 -6.13 -12.23 19.70
CA ALA A 2 -5.10 -12.94 18.93
C ALA A 2 -3.68 -12.82 19.55
N GLY A 3 -3.54 -12.11 20.68
CA GLY A 3 -2.27 -11.94 21.39
C GLY A 3 -1.35 -10.83 20.85
N PHE A 4 -1.88 -9.92 20.01
CA PHE A 4 -1.12 -8.77 19.49
C PHE A 4 -1.46 -7.48 20.22
N ALA A 5 -0.46 -6.64 20.43
CA ALA A 5 -0.65 -5.21 20.66
C ALA A 5 -0.79 -4.49 19.32
N ILE A 6 -1.64 -3.48 19.24
CA ILE A 6 -1.86 -2.69 18.02
C ILE A 6 -1.49 -1.24 18.29
N PHE A 7 -0.59 -0.72 17.47
CA PHE A 7 -0.25 0.70 17.41
C PHE A 7 -0.85 1.30 16.13
N ARG A 8 -1.84 2.18 16.29
CA ARG A 8 -2.52 2.82 15.16
C ARG A 8 -1.91 4.19 14.88
N ILE A 9 -1.53 4.42 13.63
CA ILE A 9 -0.99 5.70 13.18
C ILE A 9 -2.12 6.52 12.54
N HIS A 10 -2.29 7.77 12.98
CA HIS A 10 -3.28 8.72 12.49
C HIS A 10 -2.63 9.71 11.52
N HIS A 11 -2.44 9.29 10.27
CA HIS A 11 -1.73 10.08 9.26
C HIS A 11 -2.47 11.36 8.84
N PHE A 12 -3.79 11.34 8.82
CA PHE A 12 -4.64 12.41 8.30
C PHE A 12 -4.94 13.46 9.38
N GLU A 13 -5.40 13.02 10.52
CA GLU A 13 -5.82 13.91 11.63
C GLU A 13 -4.70 14.84 12.09
N SER A 14 -3.46 14.35 12.16
CA SER A 14 -2.28 15.15 12.53
C SER A 14 -1.97 16.27 11.54
N ARG A 15 -2.52 16.20 10.31
CA ARG A 15 -2.37 17.18 9.24
C ARG A 15 -3.62 18.01 8.99
N GLY A 16 -4.68 17.81 9.79
CA GLY A 16 -5.99 18.46 9.61
C GLY A 16 -6.73 18.00 8.37
N VAL A 17 -6.38 16.84 7.81
CA VAL A 17 -7.01 16.24 6.63
C VAL A 17 -8.05 15.21 7.07
N ILE A 18 -9.23 15.24 6.45
CA ILE A 18 -10.32 14.28 6.74
C ILE A 18 -10.35 13.18 5.67
N SER A 19 -10.15 13.54 4.41
CA SER A 19 -10.21 12.62 3.26
C SER A 19 -9.27 13.09 2.16
N ILE A 20 -8.75 12.15 1.39
CA ILE A 20 -7.90 12.40 0.21
C ILE A 20 -8.52 11.84 -1.08
N VAL A 21 -9.79 11.41 -1.05
CA VAL A 21 -10.46 10.81 -2.22
C VAL A 21 -10.49 11.78 -3.41
N GLU A 22 -10.69 13.07 -3.15
CA GLU A 22 -10.74 14.13 -4.16
C GLU A 22 -9.37 14.81 -4.38
N ASN A 23 -8.48 14.76 -3.40
CA ASN A 23 -7.16 15.41 -3.46
C ASN A 23 -6.08 14.53 -2.82
N GLN A 24 -5.51 13.63 -3.61
CA GLN A 24 -4.46 12.69 -3.18
C GLN A 24 -3.09 13.36 -2.96
N THR A 25 -2.99 14.68 -3.08
CA THR A 25 -1.72 15.42 -2.88
C THR A 25 -1.53 15.93 -1.45
N GLU A 26 -2.59 15.97 -0.63
CA GLU A 26 -2.52 16.49 0.74
C GLU A 26 -1.77 15.56 1.69
N VAL A 27 -2.01 14.25 1.59
CA VAL A 27 -1.26 13.22 2.31
C VAL A 27 -0.70 12.24 1.31
N THR A 28 0.60 12.26 1.11
CA THR A 28 1.28 11.44 0.11
C THR A 28 1.73 10.10 0.68
N LEU A 29 1.93 9.11 -0.19
CA LEU A 29 2.51 7.82 0.18
C LEU A 29 3.87 8.00 0.90
N ALA A 30 4.73 8.91 0.41
CA ALA A 30 6.03 9.19 1.01
C ALA A 30 5.91 9.71 2.46
N SER A 31 4.93 10.60 2.73
CA SER A 31 4.68 11.08 4.09
C SER A 31 4.20 9.98 5.02
N MET A 32 3.31 9.10 4.55
CA MET A 32 2.81 7.97 5.34
C MET A 32 3.89 6.92 5.63
N ILE A 33 4.77 6.63 4.65
CA ILE A 33 5.92 5.74 4.87
C ILE A 33 6.88 6.36 5.91
N THR A 34 7.15 7.67 5.82
CA THR A 34 7.98 8.37 6.81
C THR A 34 7.38 8.28 8.21
N ASP A 35 6.06 8.48 8.35
CA ASP A 35 5.36 8.32 9.63
C ASP A 35 5.45 6.89 10.14
N ALA A 36 5.33 5.89 9.27
CA ALA A 36 5.43 4.47 9.64
C ALA A 36 6.83 4.13 10.21
N PHE A 37 7.91 4.62 9.61
CA PHE A 37 9.27 4.42 10.14
C PHE A 37 9.53 5.20 11.42
N ARG A 38 8.97 6.40 11.58
CA ARG A 38 9.03 7.13 12.86
C ARG A 38 8.27 6.40 13.96
N ALA A 39 7.09 5.84 13.64
CA ALA A 39 6.33 5.02 14.57
C ALA A 39 7.08 3.74 14.93
N LEU A 40 7.72 3.08 13.95
CA LEU A 40 8.57 1.91 14.18
C LEU A 40 9.70 2.23 15.18
N SER A 41 10.43 3.32 14.95
CA SER A 41 11.51 3.76 15.84
C SER A 41 11.01 4.10 17.26
N LEU A 42 9.81 4.69 17.38
CA LEU A 42 9.20 4.97 18.67
C LEU A 42 8.77 3.69 19.41
N VAL A 43 8.09 2.79 18.70
CA VAL A 43 7.54 1.55 19.27
C VAL A 43 8.66 0.60 19.68
N SER A 44 9.76 0.54 18.89
CA SER A 44 10.92 -0.31 19.22
C SER A 44 11.68 0.11 20.48
N GLN A 45 11.44 1.29 21.01
CA GLN A 45 12.01 1.75 22.27
C GLN A 45 11.18 1.34 23.51
N HIS A 46 9.97 0.81 23.29
CA HIS A 46 9.10 0.42 24.41
C HIS A 46 9.59 -0.90 25.04
N PRO A 47 9.73 -0.99 26.38
CA PRO A 47 10.35 -2.14 27.04
C PRO A 47 9.58 -3.45 26.87
N ASP A 48 8.28 -3.40 26.61
CA ASP A 48 7.43 -4.58 26.43
C ASP A 48 7.30 -5.00 24.95
N VAL A 49 8.03 -4.36 24.03
CA VAL A 49 7.98 -4.67 22.59
C VAL A 49 9.19 -5.50 22.17
N ASP A 50 8.93 -6.62 21.54
CA ASP A 50 9.95 -7.39 20.84
C ASP A 50 10.21 -6.80 19.45
N ASN A 51 11.37 -6.18 19.25
CA ASN A 51 11.74 -5.51 18.01
C ASN A 51 11.80 -6.43 16.79
N ASN A 52 11.93 -7.76 17.01
CA ASN A 52 11.90 -8.75 15.95
C ASN A 52 10.47 -9.16 15.55
N LYS A 53 9.46 -8.63 16.23
CA LYS A 53 8.04 -8.99 16.06
C LYS A 53 7.15 -7.79 15.79
N ILE A 54 7.67 -6.75 15.17
CA ILE A 54 6.89 -5.58 14.76
C ILE A 54 6.49 -5.75 13.29
N GLY A 55 5.21 -6.02 13.05
CA GLY A 55 4.65 -6.08 11.69
C GLY A 55 3.97 -4.78 11.29
N ILE A 56 3.78 -4.60 9.98
CA ILE A 56 3.01 -3.49 9.43
C ILE A 56 1.85 -4.01 8.59
N THR A 57 0.68 -3.40 8.76
CA THR A 57 -0.51 -3.64 7.95
C THR A 57 -1.23 -2.33 7.68
N GLY A 58 -2.01 -2.30 6.64
CA GLY A 58 -2.83 -1.15 6.30
C GLY A 58 -3.69 -1.43 5.06
N TRP A 59 -4.63 -0.56 4.80
CA TRP A 59 -5.65 -0.68 3.77
C TRP A 59 -5.47 0.41 2.72
N SER A 60 -5.68 0.11 1.44
CA SER A 60 -5.62 1.08 0.36
C SER A 60 -4.28 1.83 0.35
N LEU A 61 -4.26 3.14 0.56
CA LEU A 61 -3.02 3.92 0.70
C LEU A 61 -2.18 3.45 1.91
N GLY A 62 -2.82 3.03 3.01
CA GLY A 62 -2.16 2.36 4.13
C GLY A 62 -1.59 0.99 3.73
N GLY A 63 -2.27 0.27 2.85
CA GLY A 63 -1.77 -0.95 2.21
C GLY A 63 -0.54 -0.68 1.34
N SER A 64 -0.57 0.38 0.55
CA SER A 64 0.61 0.86 -0.21
C SER A 64 1.76 1.22 0.72
N THR A 65 1.48 1.87 1.85
CA THR A 65 2.47 2.18 2.89
C THR A 65 3.11 0.90 3.43
N ALA A 66 2.29 -0.10 3.78
CA ALA A 66 2.79 -1.39 4.26
C ALA A 66 3.60 -2.13 3.19
N PHE A 67 3.19 -2.06 1.92
CA PHE A 67 3.89 -2.69 0.79
C PHE A 67 5.26 -2.06 0.54
N TYR A 68 5.30 -0.73 0.33
CA TYR A 68 6.55 -0.04 -0.01
C TYR A 68 7.49 0.15 1.18
N SER A 69 7.03 0.00 2.42
CA SER A 69 7.91 -0.09 3.60
C SER A 69 8.84 -1.32 3.56
N ALA A 70 8.59 -2.29 2.67
CA ALA A 70 9.49 -3.41 2.41
C ALA A 70 10.58 -3.08 1.37
N TRP A 71 10.51 -1.96 0.65
CA TRP A 71 11.51 -1.59 -0.36
C TRP A 71 12.82 -1.19 0.31
N GLN A 72 13.93 -1.89 -0.05
CA GLN A 72 15.20 -1.76 0.65
C GLN A 72 15.77 -0.33 0.66
N PRO A 73 15.75 0.47 -0.44
CA PRO A 73 16.22 1.85 -0.40
C PRO A 73 15.46 2.76 0.57
N ILE A 74 14.17 2.49 0.80
CA ILE A 74 13.40 3.21 1.83
C ILE A 74 13.89 2.83 3.22
N ILE A 75 14.12 1.54 3.48
CA ILE A 75 14.66 1.03 4.75
C ILE A 75 16.04 1.67 4.99
N ASP A 76 16.92 1.63 4.00
CA ASP A 76 18.28 2.18 4.09
C ASP A 76 18.27 3.70 4.39
N THR A 77 17.22 4.41 3.95
CA THR A 77 17.10 5.87 4.12
C THR A 77 16.43 6.27 5.43
N LEU A 78 15.37 5.56 5.84
CA LEU A 78 14.50 5.99 6.93
C LEU A 78 14.75 5.26 8.26
N SER A 79 15.39 4.09 8.22
CA SER A 79 15.78 3.37 9.43
C SER A 79 16.95 4.09 10.11
N GLN A 80 16.76 4.51 11.36
CA GLN A 80 17.79 5.28 12.09
C GLN A 80 18.81 4.39 12.79
N ASN A 81 18.37 3.23 13.30
CA ASN A 81 19.20 2.30 14.07
C ASN A 81 19.15 0.86 13.51
N GLY A 82 18.78 0.71 12.25
CA GLY A 82 18.63 -0.59 11.61
C GLY A 82 17.28 -1.27 11.87
N GLU A 83 16.29 -0.54 12.43
CA GLU A 83 14.95 -1.07 12.62
C GLU A 83 14.28 -1.36 11.28
N LYS A 84 13.58 -2.48 11.20
CA LYS A 84 12.77 -2.86 10.04
C LYS A 84 11.52 -3.59 10.50
N PHE A 85 10.48 -3.53 9.71
CA PHE A 85 9.30 -4.36 9.96
C PHE A 85 9.66 -5.84 9.72
N ALA A 86 9.22 -6.69 10.64
CA ALA A 86 9.47 -8.13 10.59
C ALA A 86 8.46 -8.88 9.70
N ALA A 87 7.35 -8.26 9.34
CA ALA A 87 6.34 -8.79 8.43
C ALA A 87 5.49 -7.67 7.82
N HIS A 88 5.06 -7.82 6.57
CA HIS A 88 4.25 -6.85 5.83
C HIS A 88 2.95 -7.50 5.35
N LEU A 89 1.81 -6.92 5.73
CA LEU A 89 0.48 -7.37 5.32
C LEU A 89 -0.29 -6.22 4.65
N PRO A 90 0.01 -5.88 3.41
CA PRO A 90 -0.75 -4.89 2.65
C PRO A 90 -2.12 -5.44 2.24
N ILE A 91 -3.18 -4.66 2.46
CA ILE A 91 -4.56 -5.00 2.10
C ILE A 91 -5.01 -4.05 0.98
N TYR A 92 -5.37 -4.61 -0.17
CA TYR A 92 -5.68 -3.92 -1.44
C TYR A 92 -4.81 -2.70 -1.72
N PRO A 93 -3.47 -2.85 -1.75
CA PRO A 93 -2.54 -1.76 -1.96
C PRO A 93 -2.59 -1.20 -3.38
N GLY A 94 -2.39 0.11 -3.53
CA GLY A 94 -2.01 0.68 -4.82
C GLY A 94 -0.54 0.44 -5.09
N THR A 95 -0.22 -0.43 -6.06
CA THR A 95 1.16 -0.83 -6.40
C THR A 95 1.66 -0.19 -7.70
N LEU A 96 1.31 1.09 -7.92
CA LEU A 96 1.59 1.78 -9.19
C LEU A 96 3.05 2.21 -9.36
N LEU A 97 3.82 2.38 -8.30
CA LEU A 97 5.22 2.81 -8.39
C LEU A 97 6.12 1.60 -8.63
N LYS A 98 6.73 1.51 -9.81
CA LYS A 98 7.71 0.47 -10.13
C LYS A 98 9.12 1.02 -9.87
N PRO A 99 9.78 0.60 -8.78
CA PRO A 99 11.10 1.12 -8.48
C PRO A 99 12.14 0.57 -9.45
N GLU A 100 13.12 1.41 -9.81
CA GLU A 100 14.27 1.02 -10.65
C GLU A 100 15.20 0.06 -9.89
N ASP A 101 15.38 0.25 -8.59
CA ASP A 101 16.10 -0.67 -7.71
C ASP A 101 15.12 -1.73 -7.18
N ASN A 102 15.25 -2.95 -7.66
CA ASN A 102 14.37 -4.07 -7.29
C ASN A 102 14.90 -4.83 -6.05
N ARG A 103 15.44 -4.14 -5.04
CA ARG A 103 15.82 -4.74 -3.76
C ARG A 103 14.71 -4.57 -2.73
N TRP A 104 14.38 -5.63 -2.04
CA TRP A 104 13.30 -5.68 -1.05
C TRP A 104 13.77 -6.36 0.23
N SER A 105 13.12 -6.05 1.35
CA SER A 105 13.35 -6.68 2.65
C SER A 105 13.21 -8.20 2.60
N ASP A 106 13.96 -8.90 3.45
CA ASP A 106 13.81 -10.35 3.66
C ASP A 106 12.55 -10.69 4.48
N ALA A 107 11.88 -9.70 5.06
CA ALA A 107 10.66 -9.91 5.82
C ALA A 107 9.51 -10.43 4.93
N PRO A 108 8.68 -11.36 5.41
CA PRO A 108 7.55 -11.88 4.65
C PRO A 108 6.59 -10.79 4.21
N ILE A 109 6.14 -10.85 2.96
CA ILE A 109 5.11 -9.97 2.39
C ILE A 109 3.94 -10.83 1.96
N HIS A 110 2.75 -10.56 2.50
CA HIS A 110 1.52 -11.25 2.12
C HIS A 110 0.44 -10.22 1.78
N VAL A 111 0.03 -10.19 0.52
CA VAL A 111 -0.99 -9.26 0.03
C VAL A 111 -2.37 -9.90 0.11
N LEU A 112 -3.36 -9.15 0.62
CA LEU A 112 -4.77 -9.53 0.63
C LEU A 112 -5.53 -8.59 -0.33
N PHE A 113 -6.36 -9.16 -1.25
CA PHE A 113 -6.93 -8.35 -2.33
C PHE A 113 -8.34 -8.79 -2.74
N GLY A 114 -9.21 -7.83 -3.08
CA GLY A 114 -10.51 -8.10 -3.70
C GLY A 114 -10.35 -8.37 -5.22
N GLU A 115 -11.06 -9.36 -5.76
CA GLU A 115 -10.96 -9.71 -7.18
C GLU A 115 -11.64 -8.69 -8.09
N ASP A 116 -12.67 -8.00 -7.60
CA ASP A 116 -13.46 -7.00 -8.34
C ASP A 116 -13.03 -5.56 -8.02
N ASP A 117 -11.86 -5.37 -7.41
CA ASP A 117 -11.32 -4.04 -7.10
C ASP A 117 -10.95 -3.31 -8.39
N ASP A 118 -11.76 -2.32 -8.76
CA ASP A 118 -11.54 -1.43 -9.88
C ASP A 118 -10.99 -0.04 -9.48
N TYR A 119 -10.77 0.17 -8.18
CA TYR A 119 -10.13 1.37 -7.64
C TYR A 119 -8.60 1.23 -7.63
N THR A 120 -8.10 0.13 -7.05
CA THR A 120 -6.69 -0.29 -7.11
C THR A 120 -6.64 -1.67 -7.79
N PRO A 121 -6.45 -1.75 -9.12
CA PRO A 121 -6.70 -2.99 -9.84
C PRO A 121 -5.76 -4.13 -9.42
N LEU A 122 -6.33 -5.31 -9.15
CA LEU A 122 -5.60 -6.53 -8.81
C LEU A 122 -4.56 -6.90 -9.88
N SER A 123 -4.85 -6.61 -11.16
CA SER A 123 -3.93 -6.86 -12.28
C SER A 123 -2.60 -6.13 -12.10
N LEU A 124 -2.64 -4.88 -11.64
CA LEU A 124 -1.44 -4.07 -11.36
C LEU A 124 -0.62 -4.69 -10.21
N CYS A 125 -1.29 -5.15 -9.16
CA CYS A 125 -0.64 -5.85 -8.05
C CYS A 125 0.04 -7.14 -8.51
N LYS A 126 -0.63 -7.95 -9.33
CA LYS A 126 -0.04 -9.16 -9.91
C LYS A 126 1.18 -8.86 -10.76
N LYS A 127 1.16 -7.81 -11.60
CA LYS A 127 2.33 -7.35 -12.36
C LYS A 127 3.49 -6.92 -11.46
N MET A 128 3.22 -6.25 -10.35
CA MET A 128 4.24 -5.88 -9.38
C MET A 128 4.85 -7.12 -8.71
N ILE A 129 4.05 -8.10 -8.32
CA ILE A 129 4.54 -9.37 -7.75
C ILE A 129 5.45 -10.10 -8.75
N GLU A 130 5.08 -10.18 -10.03
CA GLU A 130 5.94 -10.76 -11.07
C GLU A 130 7.24 -9.97 -11.28
N TYR A 131 7.20 -8.63 -11.19
CA TYR A 131 8.41 -7.80 -11.22
C TYR A 131 9.34 -8.10 -10.04
N MET A 132 8.80 -8.36 -8.85
CA MET A 132 9.58 -8.68 -7.64
C MET A 132 10.12 -10.11 -7.63
N LYS A 133 9.45 -11.05 -8.29
CA LYS A 133 9.69 -12.49 -8.21
C LYS A 133 11.15 -12.95 -8.39
N PRO A 134 12.01 -12.34 -9.23
CA PRO A 134 13.41 -12.73 -9.34
C PRO A 134 14.24 -12.51 -8.08
N VAL A 135 13.79 -11.63 -7.19
CA VAL A 135 14.52 -11.19 -6.00
C VAL A 135 13.75 -11.41 -4.69
N ARG A 136 12.41 -11.47 -4.77
CA ARG A 136 11.54 -11.62 -3.61
C ARG A 136 10.27 -12.38 -3.93
N ASP A 137 9.96 -13.39 -3.16
CA ASP A 137 8.66 -14.06 -3.20
C ASP A 137 7.65 -13.29 -2.37
N VAL A 138 6.46 -13.07 -2.94
CA VAL A 138 5.34 -12.34 -2.34
C VAL A 138 4.10 -13.21 -2.41
N SER A 139 3.51 -13.51 -1.27
CA SER A 139 2.25 -14.26 -1.20
C SER A 139 1.06 -13.36 -1.50
N LEU A 140 0.06 -13.89 -2.19
CA LEU A 140 -1.18 -13.21 -2.53
C LEU A 140 -2.39 -14.09 -2.22
N THR A 141 -3.33 -13.55 -1.46
CA THR A 141 -4.67 -14.15 -1.28
C THR A 141 -5.71 -13.22 -1.88
N THR A 142 -6.63 -13.77 -2.66
CA THR A 142 -7.71 -12.99 -3.30
C THR A 142 -9.08 -13.43 -2.79
N TYR A 143 -10.02 -12.49 -2.78
CA TYR A 143 -11.38 -12.71 -2.32
C TYR A 143 -12.37 -12.45 -3.46
N PRO A 144 -13.19 -13.44 -3.86
CA PRO A 144 -14.13 -13.29 -4.94
C PRO A 144 -15.27 -12.32 -4.59
N ASN A 145 -15.79 -11.60 -5.60
CA ASN A 145 -16.86 -10.61 -5.49
C ASN A 145 -16.57 -9.50 -4.45
N ALA A 146 -15.32 -9.17 -4.26
CA ALA A 146 -14.87 -8.16 -3.31
C ALA A 146 -14.28 -6.96 -4.05
N HIS A 147 -14.91 -5.80 -3.87
CA HIS A 147 -14.45 -4.51 -4.38
C HIS A 147 -13.44 -3.86 -3.42
N HIS A 148 -12.99 -2.65 -3.75
CA HIS A 148 -12.20 -1.83 -2.84
C HIS A 148 -12.93 -1.61 -1.52
N SER A 149 -12.22 -1.58 -0.41
CA SER A 149 -12.82 -1.46 0.95
C SER A 149 -13.80 -2.59 1.29
N PHE A 150 -13.56 -3.81 0.81
CA PHE A 150 -14.43 -4.98 1.08
C PHE A 150 -14.55 -5.31 2.57
N ASP A 151 -13.67 -4.79 3.40
CA ASP A 151 -13.70 -4.90 4.87
C ASP A 151 -14.61 -3.85 5.53
N SER A 152 -15.20 -2.90 4.77
CA SER A 152 -16.24 -1.99 5.26
C SER A 152 -17.52 -2.72 5.66
N ILE A 153 -18.36 -2.03 6.42
CA ILE A 153 -19.75 -2.44 6.72
C ILE A 153 -20.76 -1.80 5.76
N ASP A 154 -20.33 -0.79 5.00
CA ASP A 154 -21.17 -0.06 4.08
C ASP A 154 -21.42 -0.87 2.81
N PRO A 155 -22.57 -0.72 2.16
CA PRO A 155 -22.83 -1.40 0.89
C PRO A 155 -21.84 -0.96 -0.19
N VAL A 156 -21.71 -1.78 -1.24
CA VAL A 156 -20.91 -1.39 -2.40
C VAL A 156 -21.61 -0.27 -3.13
N GLU A 157 -20.89 0.84 -3.35
CA GLU A 157 -21.36 2.02 -4.06
C GLU A 157 -20.37 2.43 -5.14
N TYR A 158 -20.89 3.03 -6.23
CA TYR A 158 -20.06 3.67 -7.24
C TYR A 158 -19.75 5.11 -6.83
N ILE A 159 -18.46 5.45 -6.76
CA ILE A 159 -17.95 6.76 -6.37
C ILE A 159 -17.46 7.49 -7.64
N PRO A 160 -18.26 8.35 -8.25
CA PRO A 160 -17.97 8.90 -9.59
C PRO A 160 -16.77 9.84 -9.66
N TYR A 161 -16.35 10.41 -8.52
CA TYR A 161 -15.23 11.33 -8.41
C TYR A 161 -13.94 10.67 -7.88
N ALA A 162 -13.98 9.40 -7.55
CA ALA A 162 -12.79 8.69 -7.11
C ALA A 162 -11.75 8.59 -8.23
N ILE A 163 -10.52 9.01 -7.96
CA ILE A 163 -9.39 8.85 -8.88
C ILE A 163 -8.88 7.42 -8.74
N ARG A 164 -9.24 6.58 -9.71
CA ARG A 164 -8.81 5.18 -9.71
C ARG A 164 -7.44 4.99 -10.35
N LEU A 165 -6.69 4.04 -9.85
CA LEU A 165 -5.45 3.66 -10.48
C LEU A 165 -5.72 2.95 -11.82
N LYS A 166 -4.84 3.18 -12.78
CA LYS A 166 -4.85 2.44 -14.04
C LYS A 166 -3.89 1.25 -13.96
N ASP A 167 -4.07 0.27 -14.83
CA ASP A 167 -3.20 -0.90 -14.94
C ASP A 167 -1.88 -0.56 -15.65
N MET A 168 -1.19 0.45 -15.13
CA MET A 168 0.06 0.98 -15.64
C MET A 168 1.01 1.38 -14.52
N PHE A 169 2.31 1.22 -14.74
CA PHE A 169 3.33 1.63 -13.78
C PHE A 169 3.80 3.07 -14.01
N ILE A 170 4.16 3.72 -12.91
CA ILE A 170 5.00 4.89 -12.87
C ILE A 170 6.38 4.42 -12.46
N ASP A 171 7.39 4.62 -13.30
CA ASP A 171 8.78 4.28 -12.98
C ASP A 171 9.31 5.23 -11.90
N LEU A 172 9.73 4.66 -10.78
CA LEU A 172 10.37 5.38 -9.68
C LEU A 172 11.90 5.21 -9.79
N LYS A 173 12.58 6.31 -10.13
CA LYS A 173 14.04 6.34 -10.29
C LYS A 173 14.76 6.41 -8.95
N MET A 174 16.03 6.02 -8.92
CA MET A 174 16.87 6.07 -7.72
C MET A 174 17.08 7.49 -7.16
N ASP A 175 16.95 8.50 -7.99
CA ASP A 175 17.00 9.91 -7.60
C ASP A 175 15.65 10.49 -7.16
N GLY A 176 14.62 9.64 -7.08
CA GLY A 176 13.26 9.98 -6.64
C GLY A 176 12.34 10.50 -7.75
N ARG A 177 12.84 10.69 -8.98
CA ARG A 177 11.99 11.09 -10.11
C ARG A 177 10.95 10.02 -10.41
N GLN A 178 9.75 10.47 -10.73
CA GLN A 178 8.64 9.62 -11.14
C GLN A 178 8.34 9.87 -12.63
N ILE A 179 8.47 8.84 -13.44
CA ILE A 179 8.32 8.93 -14.89
C ILE A 179 7.20 7.98 -15.33
N PHE A 180 6.24 8.53 -16.05
CA PHE A 180 5.20 7.74 -16.69
C PHE A 180 5.30 7.87 -18.20
N THR A 181 5.20 6.74 -18.93
CA THR A 181 5.13 6.72 -20.39
C THR A 181 3.83 6.02 -20.80
N ASP A 182 2.99 6.72 -21.57
CA ASP A 182 1.73 6.20 -22.06
C ASP A 182 1.89 5.26 -23.27
N GLU A 183 0.79 4.68 -23.73
CA GLU A 183 0.75 3.78 -24.89
C GLU A 183 1.16 4.45 -26.21
N ASN A 184 1.11 5.78 -26.27
CA ASN A 184 1.51 6.58 -27.44
C ASN A 184 2.97 7.05 -27.35
N ASN A 185 3.73 6.59 -26.34
CA ASN A 185 5.08 7.00 -26.02
C ASN A 185 5.21 8.48 -25.55
N ASN A 186 4.13 9.09 -25.07
CA ASN A 186 4.23 10.37 -24.39
C ASN A 186 4.80 10.15 -22.98
N THR A 187 5.81 10.93 -22.63
CA THR A 187 6.47 10.83 -21.32
C THR A 187 6.06 12.00 -20.44
N PHE A 188 5.68 11.68 -19.20
CA PHE A 188 5.31 12.60 -18.14
C PHE A 188 6.34 12.51 -17.02
N HIS A 189 6.92 13.64 -16.66
CA HIS A 189 7.83 13.76 -15.51
C HIS A 189 7.02 14.27 -14.32
N LEU A 190 6.63 13.38 -13.39
CA LEU A 190 5.66 13.66 -12.33
C LEU A 190 6.28 14.35 -11.10
N ASP A 191 7.36 15.10 -11.32
CA ASP A 191 8.11 15.78 -10.26
C ASP A 191 7.42 17.03 -9.73
N THR A 192 6.50 17.60 -10.53
CA THR A 192 5.72 18.79 -10.19
C THR A 192 4.24 18.47 -10.06
N LEU A 193 3.52 19.29 -9.28
CA LEU A 193 2.05 19.20 -9.17
C LEU A 193 1.39 19.42 -10.54
N GLU A 194 1.91 20.34 -11.35
CA GLU A 194 1.40 20.65 -12.67
C GLU A 194 1.41 19.42 -13.59
N GLU A 195 2.53 18.71 -13.67
CA GLU A 195 2.66 17.49 -14.47
C GLU A 195 1.75 16.36 -13.97
N ARG A 196 1.60 16.20 -12.66
CA ARG A 196 0.65 15.24 -12.07
C ARG A 196 -0.79 15.56 -12.44
N MET A 197 -1.19 16.83 -12.36
CA MET A 197 -2.51 17.29 -12.74
C MET A 197 -2.74 17.16 -14.26
N ARG A 198 -1.70 17.37 -15.07
CA ARG A 198 -1.75 17.15 -16.52
C ARG A 198 -2.01 15.68 -16.82
N LEU A 199 -1.27 14.75 -16.19
CA LEU A 199 -1.48 13.31 -16.35
C LEU A 199 -2.93 12.91 -15.99
N LEU A 200 -3.43 13.38 -14.84
CA LEU A 200 -4.80 13.10 -14.41
C LEU A 200 -5.83 13.60 -15.43
N LYS A 201 -5.63 14.78 -16.01
CA LYS A 201 -6.53 15.38 -17.00
C LYS A 201 -6.48 14.67 -18.35
N GLU A 202 -5.30 14.22 -18.77
CA GLU A 202 -5.08 13.57 -20.06
C GLU A 202 -5.35 12.06 -20.04
N THR A 203 -5.38 11.44 -18.85
CA THR A 203 -5.68 10.01 -18.71
C THR A 203 -7.19 9.75 -18.86
N PRO A 204 -7.64 9.04 -19.89
CA PRO A 204 -9.06 8.76 -20.08
C PRO A 204 -9.59 7.80 -19.01
N ASN A 205 -10.86 8.00 -18.62
CA ASN A 205 -11.57 7.13 -17.67
C ASN A 205 -10.82 6.92 -16.34
N ILE A 206 -10.17 7.97 -15.83
CA ILE A 206 -9.45 7.90 -14.56
C ILE A 206 -10.37 8.10 -13.35
N LEU A 207 -11.58 8.60 -13.57
CA LEU A 207 -12.57 8.80 -12.53
C LEU A 207 -13.59 7.66 -12.49
N GLY A 208 -14.05 7.39 -11.27
CA GLY A 208 -15.10 6.43 -10.98
C GLY A 208 -14.59 5.06 -10.61
N ALA A 209 -14.96 4.61 -9.42
CA ALA A 209 -14.63 3.29 -8.91
C ALA A 209 -15.72 2.78 -7.96
N HIS A 210 -15.75 1.49 -7.72
CA HIS A 210 -16.63 0.88 -6.72
C HIS A 210 -15.87 0.64 -5.42
N ALA A 211 -16.52 0.92 -4.30
CA ALA A 211 -16.01 0.60 -2.97
C ALA A 211 -17.15 0.18 -2.04
N GLY A 212 -16.88 -0.73 -1.12
CA GLY A 212 -17.85 -1.16 -0.13
C GLY A 212 -17.70 -2.62 0.29
N GLY A 213 -18.41 -2.98 1.35
CA GLY A 213 -18.24 -4.21 2.10
C GLY A 213 -18.69 -5.47 1.40
N ASN A 214 -17.95 -6.55 1.66
CA ASN A 214 -18.32 -7.93 1.39
C ASN A 214 -18.08 -8.74 2.67
N TRP A 215 -19.17 -9.19 3.32
CA TRP A 215 -19.09 -9.87 4.63
C TRP A 215 -18.24 -11.14 4.62
N ALA A 216 -18.29 -11.92 3.55
CA ALA A 216 -17.50 -13.15 3.44
C ALA A 216 -16.02 -12.83 3.31
N ALA A 217 -15.67 -11.90 2.42
CA ALA A 217 -14.31 -11.41 2.22
C ALA A 217 -13.75 -10.74 3.49
N ARG A 218 -14.53 -9.87 4.14
CA ARG A 218 -14.17 -9.22 5.40
C ARG A 218 -13.82 -10.23 6.49
N LYS A 219 -14.70 -11.22 6.70
CA LYS A 219 -14.48 -12.26 7.71
C LYS A 219 -13.22 -13.08 7.41
N GLN A 220 -13.05 -13.50 6.16
CA GLN A 220 -11.90 -14.31 5.76
C GLN A 220 -10.59 -13.50 5.84
N CYS A 221 -10.59 -12.26 5.37
CA CYS A 221 -9.46 -11.35 5.46
C CYS A 221 -8.99 -11.18 6.92
N HIS A 222 -9.92 -11.03 7.86
CA HIS A 222 -9.58 -10.95 9.28
C HIS A 222 -8.89 -12.22 9.79
N LEU A 223 -9.41 -13.41 9.42
CA LEU A 223 -8.79 -14.69 9.80
C LEU A 223 -7.41 -14.86 9.18
N ASP A 224 -7.26 -14.52 7.90
CA ASP A 224 -5.99 -14.62 7.18
C ASP A 224 -4.94 -13.67 7.75
N ALA A 225 -5.35 -12.43 8.09
CA ALA A 225 -4.46 -11.45 8.72
C ALA A 225 -3.94 -11.93 10.10
N VAL A 226 -4.85 -12.43 10.94
CA VAL A 226 -4.47 -12.99 12.25
C VAL A 226 -3.56 -14.19 12.08
N SER A 227 -3.91 -15.13 11.19
CA SER A 227 -3.12 -16.33 10.91
C SER A 227 -1.72 -15.98 10.38
N PHE A 228 -1.62 -14.99 9.47
CA PHE A 228 -0.33 -14.54 8.95
C PHE A 228 0.59 -14.06 10.08
N PHE A 229 0.15 -13.11 10.90
CA PHE A 229 1.00 -12.59 11.98
C PHE A 229 1.28 -13.63 13.07
N GLN A 230 0.31 -14.52 13.39
CA GLN A 230 0.56 -15.62 14.33
C GLN A 230 1.66 -16.55 13.84
N LYS A 231 1.65 -16.91 12.56
CA LYS A 231 2.69 -17.72 11.95
C LYS A 231 4.06 -17.03 11.98
N GLN A 232 4.11 -15.70 11.78
CA GLN A 232 5.38 -14.96 11.75
C GLN A 232 5.96 -14.73 13.15
N PHE A 233 5.13 -14.58 14.18
CA PHE A 233 5.57 -14.09 15.47
C PHE A 233 5.51 -15.10 16.61
N PHE A 234 4.74 -16.18 16.46
CA PHE A 234 4.54 -17.16 17.53
C PHE A 234 4.86 -18.61 17.12
N SER A 235 5.31 -18.84 15.87
CA SER A 235 5.76 -20.17 15.40
C SER A 235 7.22 -20.40 15.68
#